data_81a7b45c58266e119f3b5153ca27af24
#
_entry.id   81a7b45c58266e119f3b5153ca27af24
#
_cell.length_a   1.000
_cell.length_b   1.000
_cell.length_c   1.000
_cell.angle_alpha   90.00
_cell.angle_beta   90.00
_cell.angle_gamma   90.00
#
_symmetry.space_group_name_H-M   'P 1'
#
loop_
_entity.id
_entity.type
_entity.pdbx_description
1 polymer ?
#
loop_
_entity_poly.entity_id
_entity_poly.type
_entity_poly.pdbx_seq_one_letter_code
_entity_poly.pdbx_strand_id
1 'polypeptide(L)'
;MLKQMKKKYKVGKTYKKTIPLNFKKLGKNIEDYPFVEINWADIEGDAGWSDTKSLLKSKLPICVSKGYLVSQRNGVTRIFTDYIKAKDNDTFENIGNTTIIPTSVIQSIKVLG
;
A
#
# COMPACT_ATOMS: atom_id res chain seq x y z
N MET A 1 21.85 22.94 4.56
CA MET A 1 21.15 22.97 3.83
C MET A 1 20.17 22.08 3.91
N LEU A 2 19.35 22.22 3.55
CA LEU A 2 18.39 21.59 3.62
C LEU A 2 18.35 20.46 2.86
N LYS A 3 18.06 19.51 3.25
CA LYS A 3 17.96 18.54 2.58
C LYS A 3 16.78 18.46 1.99
N GLN A 4 16.66 18.52 0.86
CA GLN A 4 15.57 18.49 0.19
C GLN A 4 15.10 17.15 0.07
N MET A 5 14.02 16.84 0.53
CA MET A 5 13.49 15.61 0.38
C MET A 5 12.86 15.56 -0.89
N LYS A 6 13.45 15.05 -1.88
CA LYS A 6 12.87 15.00 -3.09
C LYS A 6 11.91 13.95 -3.11
N LYS A 7 10.68 14.21 -3.23
CA LYS A 7 9.68 13.22 -3.37
C LYS A 7 9.77 12.68 -4.75
N LYS A 8 10.10 11.43 -4.86
CA LYS A 8 10.17 10.80 -6.16
C LYS A 8 8.81 10.55 -6.73
N TYR A 9 7.77 10.62 -5.93
CA TYR A 9 6.45 10.29 -6.37
C TYR A 9 5.59 11.51 -6.34
N LYS A 10 4.94 11.81 -7.47
CA LYS A 10 4.12 12.99 -7.54
C LYS A 10 2.78 12.74 -6.91
N VAL A 11 2.35 13.60 -6.03
CA VAL A 11 1.05 13.49 -5.40
C VAL A 11 -0.02 13.48 -6.47
N GLY A 12 -0.96 12.57 -6.35
CA GLY A 12 -2.03 12.42 -7.33
C GLY A 12 -1.73 11.45 -8.45
N LYS A 13 -0.47 11.03 -8.57
CA LYS A 13 -0.13 10.10 -9.64
C LYS A 13 -0.61 8.69 -9.31
N THR A 14 -1.13 8.00 -10.30
CA THR A 14 -1.65 6.64 -10.15
C THR A 14 -0.79 5.67 -10.94
N TYR A 15 -0.45 4.57 -10.29
CA TYR A 15 0.30 3.48 -10.92
C TYR A 15 -0.60 2.25 -10.97
N LYS A 16 -0.31 1.33 -11.88
CA LYS A 16 -1.16 0.16 -12.00
C LYS A 16 -1.02 -0.81 -10.85
N LYS A 17 0.14 -1.35 -10.63
CA LYS A 17 0.35 -2.32 -9.57
C LYS A 17 1.52 -2.02 -8.69
N THR A 18 2.55 -1.43 -9.23
CA THR A 18 3.77 -1.17 -8.48
C THR A 18 4.24 0.24 -8.67
N ILE A 19 4.89 0.76 -7.64
CA ILE A 19 5.52 2.06 -7.70
C ILE A 19 7.02 1.79 -7.69
N PRO A 20 7.80 2.52 -8.48
CA PRO A 20 9.24 2.30 -8.49
C PRO A 20 9.86 2.75 -7.17
N LEU A 21 9.97 1.83 -6.21
CA LEU A 21 10.59 2.09 -4.95
C LEU A 21 12.07 1.78 -5.05
N ASN A 22 12.87 2.70 -4.57
CA ASN A 22 14.29 2.52 -4.67
C ASN A 22 14.92 2.63 -3.31
N PHE A 23 14.48 1.84 -2.37
CA PHE A 23 15.03 1.86 -1.05
C PHE A 23 16.12 0.83 -0.95
N LYS A 24 17.31 1.26 -0.59
CA LYS A 24 18.39 0.31 -0.33
C LYS A 24 18.28 -0.10 1.11
N LYS A 25 17.72 0.72 1.95
CA LYS A 25 17.45 0.37 3.32
C LYS A 25 16.27 1.21 3.75
N LEU A 26 15.58 0.75 4.77
CA LEU A 26 14.39 1.44 5.23
C LEU A 26 14.76 2.71 5.98
N GLY A 27 14.04 3.78 5.69
CA GLY A 27 14.28 5.03 6.37
C GLY A 27 13.62 5.05 7.74
N LYS A 28 13.97 6.05 8.54
CA LYS A 28 13.40 6.20 9.85
C LYS A 28 12.53 7.43 9.99
N ASN A 29 12.42 8.22 8.94
CA ASN A 29 11.50 9.36 8.94
C ASN A 29 10.25 8.98 8.20
N ILE A 30 9.10 9.44 8.67
CA ILE A 30 7.85 9.10 8.03
C ILE A 30 7.82 9.63 6.58
N GLU A 31 8.55 10.70 6.33
CA GLU A 31 8.57 11.26 4.99
C GLU A 31 9.36 10.41 3.99
N ASP A 32 10.06 9.38 4.49
CA ASP A 32 10.76 8.48 3.59
C ASP A 32 9.78 7.53 2.90
N TYR A 33 8.52 7.52 3.33
CA TYR A 33 7.53 6.56 2.81
C TYR A 33 6.39 7.29 2.12
N PRO A 34 6.06 6.95 0.88
CA PRO A 34 4.92 7.59 0.23
C PRO A 34 3.62 7.12 0.89
N PHE A 35 2.67 8.03 1.05
CA PHE A 35 1.37 7.67 1.57
C PHE A 35 0.48 7.39 0.36
N VAL A 36 -0.08 6.21 0.30
CA VAL A 36 -0.77 5.75 -0.90
C VAL A 36 -2.16 5.23 -0.62
N GLU A 37 -2.97 5.21 -1.66
CA GLU A 37 -4.28 4.61 -1.63
C GLU A 37 -4.23 3.45 -2.60
N ILE A 38 -4.51 2.24 -2.12
CA ILE A 38 -4.43 1.04 -2.93
C ILE A 38 -5.83 0.48 -3.14
N ASN A 39 -6.18 0.28 -4.41
CA ASN A 39 -7.42 -0.41 -4.75
C ASN A 39 -7.02 -1.83 -5.13
N TRP A 40 -7.60 -2.81 -4.47
CA TRP A 40 -7.22 -4.20 -4.69
C TRP A 40 -8.43 -5.11 -4.65
N ALA A 41 -8.37 -6.21 -5.39
CA ALA A 41 -9.47 -7.15 -5.49
C ALA A 41 -9.31 -8.22 -4.44
N ASP A 42 -10.34 -8.40 -3.62
CA ASP A 42 -10.28 -9.37 -2.54
C ASP A 42 -10.88 -10.70 -3.02
N ILE A 43 -10.52 -11.76 -2.32
CA ILE A 43 -11.08 -13.06 -2.58
C ILE A 43 -12.48 -13.07 -2.02
N GLU A 44 -13.39 -13.73 -2.73
CA GLU A 44 -14.73 -13.87 -2.23
C GLU A 44 -15.14 -15.32 -2.32
N GLY A 45 -15.68 -15.86 -1.25
CA GLY A 45 -16.18 -17.23 -1.22
C GLY A 45 -17.58 -17.25 -0.66
N ASP A 46 -18.36 -18.23 -1.09
CA ASP A 46 -19.72 -18.38 -0.62
C ASP A 46 -19.95 -19.86 -0.42
N ALA A 47 -20.35 -20.24 0.79
CA ALA A 47 -20.59 -21.64 1.13
C ALA A 47 -21.95 -22.15 0.65
N GLY A 48 -22.78 -21.26 0.11
CA GLY A 48 -24.10 -21.66 -0.36
C GLY A 48 -24.06 -22.31 -1.72
N TRP A 49 -25.25 -22.59 -2.26
CA TRP A 49 -25.37 -23.20 -3.56
C TRP A 49 -25.63 -22.12 -4.60
N SER A 50 -25.05 -22.31 -5.79
CA SER A 50 -25.23 -21.36 -6.87
C SER A 50 -25.12 -22.11 -8.20
N ASP A 51 -25.57 -21.54 -9.28
CA ASP A 51 -25.40 -22.16 -10.58
C ASP A 51 -24.18 -21.55 -11.29
N THR A 52 -23.73 -22.21 -12.33
CA THR A 52 -22.51 -21.79 -13.02
C THR A 52 -22.68 -20.46 -13.74
N LYS A 53 -23.88 -20.16 -14.23
CA LYS A 53 -24.09 -18.89 -14.92
C LYS A 53 -23.95 -17.73 -13.96
N SER A 54 -24.48 -17.86 -12.76
CA SER A 54 -24.37 -16.83 -11.74
C SER A 54 -22.93 -16.67 -11.33
N LEU A 55 -22.20 -17.76 -11.20
CA LEU A 55 -20.80 -17.69 -10.83
C LEU A 55 -20.00 -16.94 -11.89
N LEU A 56 -20.29 -17.17 -13.15
CA LEU A 56 -19.56 -16.50 -14.23
C LEU A 56 -19.77 -14.98 -14.22
N LYS A 57 -20.89 -14.52 -13.67
CA LYS A 57 -21.17 -13.10 -13.61
C LYS A 57 -20.64 -12.45 -12.34
N SER A 58 -20.19 -13.26 -11.39
CA SER A 58 -19.70 -12.74 -10.12
C SER A 58 -18.38 -11.99 -10.31
N LYS A 59 -18.21 -10.95 -9.56
CA LYS A 59 -16.99 -10.14 -9.61
C LYS A 59 -16.41 -10.04 -8.23
N LEU A 60 -15.11 -9.85 -8.16
CA LEU A 60 -14.45 -9.70 -6.89
C LEU A 60 -14.75 -8.30 -6.31
N PRO A 61 -14.92 -8.21 -5.02
CA PRO A 61 -15.10 -6.91 -4.39
C PRO A 61 -13.78 -6.15 -4.44
N ILE A 62 -13.86 -4.85 -4.62
CA ILE A 62 -12.68 -4.01 -4.64
C ILE A 62 -12.57 -3.32 -3.30
N CYS A 63 -11.44 -3.51 -2.65
CA CYS A 63 -11.16 -2.94 -1.36
C CYS A 63 -10.23 -1.75 -1.53
N VAL A 64 -10.34 -0.79 -0.63
CA VAL A 64 -9.48 0.39 -0.65
C VAL A 64 -8.72 0.44 0.65
N SER A 65 -7.40 0.44 0.58
CA SER A 65 -6.55 0.53 1.75
C SER A 65 -5.62 1.72 1.58
N LYS A 66 -5.37 2.44 2.66
CA LYS A 66 -4.47 3.59 2.63
C LYS A 66 -3.39 3.39 3.65
N GLY A 67 -2.20 3.83 3.36
CA GLY A 67 -1.11 3.73 4.31
C GLY A 67 0.21 4.14 3.70
N TYR A 68 1.24 4.10 4.54
CA TYR A 68 2.59 4.41 4.12
C TYR A 68 3.18 3.14 3.48
N LEU A 69 3.68 3.28 2.26
CA LEU A 69 4.16 2.13 1.51
C LEU A 69 5.59 1.82 1.88
N VAL A 70 5.82 0.60 2.34
CA VAL A 70 7.13 0.16 2.81
C VAL A 70 7.89 -0.59 1.72
N SER A 71 7.26 -1.54 1.09
CA SER A 71 7.92 -2.34 0.08
C SER A 71 6.94 -3.05 -0.81
N GLN A 72 7.42 -3.48 -1.96
CA GLN A 72 6.65 -4.32 -2.86
C GLN A 72 7.54 -5.46 -3.34
N ARG A 73 8.22 -6.11 -2.40
CA ARG A 73 9.12 -7.19 -2.72
C ARG A 73 8.48 -8.54 -2.50
N ASN A 74 9.01 -9.53 -3.18
CA ASN A 74 8.59 -10.91 -3.01
C ASN A 74 7.10 -11.13 -3.21
N GLY A 75 6.53 -10.40 -4.15
CA GLY A 75 5.13 -10.60 -4.52
C GLY A 75 4.11 -10.00 -3.58
N VAL A 76 4.55 -9.25 -2.57
CA VAL A 76 3.61 -8.65 -1.62
C VAL A 76 3.89 -7.18 -1.43
N THR A 77 2.84 -6.43 -1.17
CA THR A 77 2.89 -5.00 -0.93
C THR A 77 2.59 -4.78 0.55
N ARG A 78 3.46 -4.06 1.25
CA ARG A 78 3.33 -3.84 2.68
C ARG A 78 3.14 -2.37 2.99
N ILE A 79 2.12 -2.08 3.79
CA ILE A 79 1.82 -0.71 4.22
C ILE A 79 1.55 -0.69 5.72
N PHE A 80 1.65 0.49 6.31
CA PHE A 80 1.26 0.69 7.70
C PHE A 80 0.57 2.05 7.81
N THR A 81 -0.23 2.24 8.85
CA THR A 81 -0.92 3.52 9.03
C THR A 81 -0.50 4.25 10.30
N ASP A 82 -0.09 3.53 11.32
CA ASP A 82 0.22 4.15 12.61
C ASP A 82 1.69 3.99 12.93
N TYR A 83 2.22 4.94 13.66
CA TYR A 83 3.60 4.84 14.10
C TYR A 83 3.80 5.60 15.42
N ILE A 84 4.84 5.21 16.15
CA ILE A 84 5.15 5.85 17.42
C ILE A 84 6.35 6.76 17.19
N LYS A 85 6.20 8.03 17.49
CA LYS A 85 7.31 8.96 17.33
C LYS A 85 8.41 8.67 18.33
N ALA A 86 9.64 8.80 17.90
CA ALA A 86 10.77 8.68 18.79
C ALA A 86 10.90 9.96 19.59
N LYS A 87 11.81 9.98 20.53
CA LYS A 87 11.96 11.12 21.42
C LYS A 87 12.34 12.40 20.69
N ASP A 88 13.05 12.29 19.60
CA ASP A 88 13.44 13.47 18.85
C ASP A 88 12.32 14.01 17.97
N ASN A 89 11.19 13.28 17.89
CA ASN A 89 10.05 13.67 17.07
C ASN A 89 10.32 13.72 15.57
N ASP A 90 11.50 13.37 15.15
CA ASP A 90 11.82 13.37 13.72
C ASP A 90 11.79 11.97 13.13
N THR A 91 11.97 10.97 13.96
CA THR A 91 11.96 9.59 13.50
C THR A 91 10.85 8.82 14.20
N PHE A 92 10.66 7.59 13.83
CA PHE A 92 9.68 6.74 14.49
C PHE A 92 10.35 5.44 14.92
N GLU A 93 9.77 4.80 15.92
CA GLU A 93 10.32 3.57 16.47
C GLU A 93 9.61 2.35 16.00
N ASN A 94 8.32 2.32 16.14
CA ASN A 94 7.52 1.17 15.76
C ASN A 94 6.34 1.59 14.92
N ILE A 95 5.82 0.65 14.17
CA ILE A 95 4.68 0.90 13.30
C ILE A 95 3.53 -0.01 13.72
N GLY A 96 2.33 0.37 13.37
CA GLY A 96 1.13 -0.39 13.68
C GLY A 96 0.11 -0.33 12.58
N ASN A 97 -0.89 -1.19 12.70
CA ASN A 97 -1.93 -1.32 11.70
C ASN A 97 -1.33 -1.57 10.34
N THR A 98 -0.62 -2.68 10.27
CA THR A 98 0.06 -3.08 9.05
C THR A 98 -0.85 -3.92 8.18
N THR A 99 -0.66 -3.85 6.89
CA THR A 99 -1.41 -4.66 5.93
C THR A 99 -0.45 -5.18 4.89
N ILE A 100 -0.63 -6.44 4.54
CA ILE A 100 0.17 -7.08 3.51
C ILE A 100 -0.80 -7.55 2.43
N ILE A 101 -0.61 -7.07 1.22
CA ILE A 101 -1.50 -7.36 0.11
C ILE A 101 -0.71 -8.04 -1.00
N PRO A 102 -1.20 -9.17 -1.55
CA PRO A 102 -0.51 -9.74 -2.70
C PRO A 102 -0.49 -8.71 -3.83
N THR A 103 0.68 -8.43 -4.37
CA THR A 103 0.79 -7.38 -5.38
C THR A 103 -0.04 -7.71 -6.62
N SER A 104 -0.21 -8.99 -6.92
CA SER A 104 -0.96 -9.40 -8.10
C SER A 104 -2.43 -8.98 -8.07
N VAL A 105 -3.02 -8.79 -6.89
CA VAL A 105 -4.43 -8.41 -6.81
C VAL A 105 -4.64 -6.90 -6.77
N ILE A 106 -3.57 -6.12 -6.81
CA ILE A 106 -3.69 -4.67 -6.81
C ILE A 106 -4.17 -4.19 -8.16
N GLN A 107 -5.16 -3.31 -8.16
CA GLN A 107 -5.69 -2.73 -9.38
C GLN A 107 -5.02 -1.38 -9.65
N SER A 108 -4.81 -0.60 -8.63
CA SER A 108 -4.14 0.69 -8.78
C SER A 108 -3.59 1.19 -7.46
N ILE A 109 -2.55 2.02 -7.53
CA ILE A 109 -1.98 2.67 -6.37
C ILE A 109 -1.86 4.15 -6.70
N LYS A 110 -2.47 4.97 -5.86
CA LYS A 110 -2.42 6.41 -6.07
C LYS A 110 -1.63 7.04 -4.95
N VAL A 111 -0.71 7.92 -5.30
CA VAL A 111 0.11 8.62 -4.32
C VAL A 111 -0.69 9.77 -3.74
N LEU A 112 -0.87 9.78 -2.44
CA LEU A 112 -1.64 10.81 -1.75
C LEU A 112 -0.74 11.82 -1.04
N GLY A 113 0.44 11.41 -0.71
CA GLY A 113 1.34 12.35 -0.01
C GLY A 113 2.73 11.85 0.23
#